data_ae783fd4bd4715a7af5e9e228a5db517
#
_entry.id   ae783fd4bd4715a7af5e9e228a5db517
#
_cell.length_a   1.000
_cell.length_b   1.000
_cell.length_c   1.000
_cell.angle_alpha   90.00
_cell.angle_beta   90.00
_cell.angle_gamma   90.00
#
_symmetry.space_group_name_H-M   'P 1'
#
loop_
_entity.id
_entity.type
_entity.pdbx_description
1 polymer ?
#
loop_
_entity_poly.entity_id
_entity_poly.type
_entity_poly.pdbx_seq_one_letter_code
_entity_poly.pdbx_strand_id
1 'polypeptide(L)'
;MKKLSKLKLSETVSSLRRKLNMTQQQLSEKTKINRAIISRIEQQDFMPSIEQLESLSEVLGFDITELFIDTSDTHLPPVSPLNIAVAGAGYVGLSMALLLSRYNHVTAVDINEERVNLINQRKSPIKDDYIELFFKNEQLDLTATCDAVSAYKDADYVIIATPTNYDSKRNYFDTSAVEDVIKQVIDINPNAIMVIKSTIPVGYTNSVREKYHTSNIIFSP
;
A
#
# COMPACT_ATOMS: atom_id res chain seq x y z
N MET A 1 -1.08 9.48 -17.22
CA MET A 1 -2.54 9.27 -17.41
C MET A 1 -3.28 10.29 -16.56
N LYS A 2 -4.18 11.08 -17.13
CA LYS A 2 -4.92 12.10 -16.37
C LYS A 2 -6.03 11.46 -15.55
N LYS A 3 -6.09 11.76 -14.26
CA LYS A 3 -7.12 11.28 -13.33
C LYS A 3 -7.80 12.45 -12.65
N LEU A 4 -9.13 12.37 -12.50
CA LEU A 4 -9.92 13.36 -11.76
C LEU A 4 -9.50 13.35 -10.27
N SER A 5 -9.09 14.50 -9.75
CA SER A 5 -8.68 14.66 -8.35
C SER A 5 -9.90 14.95 -7.49
N LYS A 6 -10.24 14.05 -6.57
CA LYS A 6 -11.32 14.28 -5.58
C LYS A 6 -11.05 15.51 -4.71
N LEU A 7 -9.78 15.74 -4.36
CA LEU A 7 -9.37 16.90 -3.55
C LEU A 7 -9.63 18.20 -4.31
N LYS A 8 -9.09 18.35 -5.52
CA LYS A 8 -9.32 19.55 -6.34
C LYS A 8 -10.80 19.79 -6.61
N LEU A 9 -11.54 18.73 -6.91
CA LEU A 9 -12.98 18.82 -7.14
C LEU A 9 -13.71 19.35 -5.89
N SER A 10 -13.45 18.79 -4.72
CA SER A 10 -14.12 19.22 -3.48
C SER A 10 -13.79 20.66 -3.12
N GLU A 11 -12.53 21.06 -3.27
CA GLU A 11 -12.08 22.43 -3.02
C GLU A 11 -12.71 23.41 -4.01
N THR A 12 -12.70 23.09 -5.30
CA THR A 12 -13.30 23.94 -6.36
C THR A 12 -14.80 24.11 -6.14
N VAL A 13 -15.54 23.03 -5.96
CA VAL A 13 -16.99 23.08 -5.77
C VAL A 13 -17.36 23.86 -4.50
N SER A 14 -16.72 23.55 -3.36
CA SER A 14 -17.04 24.21 -2.08
C SER A 14 -16.63 25.68 -2.08
N SER A 15 -15.48 26.02 -2.65
CA SER A 15 -14.97 27.40 -2.72
C SER A 15 -15.85 28.27 -3.63
N LEU A 16 -16.11 27.83 -4.87
CA LEU A 16 -16.92 28.58 -5.83
C LEU A 16 -18.38 28.71 -5.38
N ARG A 17 -18.97 27.65 -4.82
CA ARG A 17 -20.31 27.72 -4.25
C ARG A 17 -20.39 28.81 -3.15
N ARG A 18 -19.43 28.83 -2.23
CA ARG A 18 -19.37 29.86 -1.17
C ARG A 18 -19.13 31.25 -1.73
N LYS A 19 -18.24 31.38 -2.73
CA LYS A 19 -17.97 32.67 -3.41
C LYS A 19 -19.23 33.22 -4.09
N LEU A 20 -20.08 32.37 -4.60
CA LEU A 20 -21.37 32.72 -5.18
C LEU A 20 -22.50 32.85 -4.14
N ASN A 21 -22.18 32.78 -2.84
CA ASN A 21 -23.13 32.83 -1.73
C ASN A 21 -24.28 31.80 -1.84
N MET A 22 -24.02 30.64 -2.42
CA MET A 22 -25.02 29.57 -2.57
C MET A 22 -24.95 28.57 -1.40
N THR A 23 -26.11 28.12 -0.95
CA THR A 23 -26.21 26.92 -0.08
C THR A 23 -26.07 25.66 -0.94
N GLN A 24 -25.77 24.50 -0.32
CA GLN A 24 -25.80 23.21 -1.03
C GLN A 24 -27.16 22.90 -1.63
N GLN A 25 -28.25 23.36 -1.01
CA GLN A 25 -29.60 23.21 -1.49
C GLN A 25 -29.82 24.02 -2.78
N GLN A 26 -29.40 25.28 -2.82
CA GLN A 26 -29.50 26.13 -4.01
C GLN A 26 -28.64 25.62 -5.17
N LEU A 27 -27.44 25.06 -4.88
CA LEU A 27 -26.62 24.42 -5.89
C LEU A 27 -27.30 23.15 -6.42
N SER A 28 -27.93 22.35 -5.57
CA SER A 28 -28.72 21.18 -5.94
C SER A 28 -29.86 21.52 -6.90
N GLU A 29 -30.60 22.59 -6.62
CA GLU A 29 -31.71 23.06 -7.47
C GLU A 29 -31.25 23.50 -8.86
N LYS A 30 -30.10 24.20 -8.92
CA LYS A 30 -29.54 24.70 -10.18
C LYS A 30 -28.90 23.58 -11.03
N THR A 31 -28.21 22.64 -10.43
CA THR A 31 -27.50 21.56 -11.11
C THR A 31 -28.36 20.32 -11.32
N LYS A 32 -29.52 20.24 -10.66
CA LYS A 32 -30.39 19.05 -10.56
C LYS A 32 -29.68 17.83 -9.96
N ILE A 33 -28.56 18.05 -9.26
CA ILE A 33 -27.84 17.01 -8.52
C ILE A 33 -28.40 16.98 -7.09
N ASN A 34 -28.68 15.79 -6.58
CA ASN A 34 -29.19 15.66 -5.20
C ASN A 34 -28.23 16.31 -4.20
N ARG A 35 -28.79 17.07 -3.23
CA ARG A 35 -28.03 17.76 -2.17
C ARG A 35 -27.08 16.82 -1.43
N ALA A 36 -27.51 15.58 -1.15
CA ALA A 36 -26.67 14.59 -0.48
C ALA A 36 -25.41 14.23 -1.31
N ILE A 37 -25.55 14.18 -2.64
CA ILE A 37 -24.42 13.95 -3.55
C ILE A 37 -23.47 15.14 -3.52
N ILE A 38 -23.98 16.38 -3.57
CA ILE A 38 -23.16 17.60 -3.46
C ILE A 38 -22.38 17.61 -2.16
N SER A 39 -23.02 17.29 -1.04
CA SER A 39 -22.36 17.19 0.27
C SER A 39 -21.23 16.15 0.26
N ARG A 40 -21.45 14.98 -0.35
CA ARG A 40 -20.43 13.92 -0.48
C ARG A 40 -19.29 14.29 -1.42
N ILE A 41 -19.56 15.06 -2.48
CA ILE A 41 -18.52 15.62 -3.35
C ILE A 41 -17.62 16.58 -2.55
N GLU A 42 -18.22 17.50 -1.80
CA GLU A 42 -17.49 18.47 -0.96
C GLU A 42 -16.70 17.79 0.16
N GLN A 43 -17.10 16.59 0.59
CA GLN A 43 -16.41 15.75 1.59
C GLN A 43 -15.42 14.75 0.98
N GLN A 44 -15.21 14.78 -0.34
CA GLN A 44 -14.34 13.84 -1.09
C GLN A 44 -14.82 12.37 -1.06
N ASP A 45 -16.06 12.13 -0.66
CA ASP A 45 -16.64 10.79 -0.49
C ASP A 45 -17.42 10.30 -1.72
N PHE A 46 -17.50 11.08 -2.78
CA PHE A 46 -18.22 10.73 -3.99
C PHE A 46 -17.48 11.19 -5.26
N MET A 47 -17.55 10.38 -6.31
CA MET A 47 -17.04 10.72 -7.65
C MET A 47 -18.24 10.93 -8.57
N PRO A 48 -18.47 12.17 -9.05
CA PRO A 48 -19.61 12.46 -9.94
C PRO A 48 -19.42 11.84 -11.34
N SER A 49 -20.54 11.62 -12.03
CA SER A 49 -20.54 11.29 -13.46
C SER A 49 -20.07 12.49 -14.30
N ILE A 50 -19.77 12.25 -15.58
CA ILE A 50 -19.38 13.33 -16.51
C ILE A 50 -20.50 14.37 -16.62
N GLU A 51 -21.75 13.96 -16.76
CA GLU A 51 -22.91 14.86 -16.82
C GLU A 51 -23.07 15.71 -15.55
N GLN A 52 -22.78 15.13 -14.38
CA GLN A 52 -22.78 15.86 -13.12
C GLN A 52 -21.64 16.88 -13.03
N LEU A 53 -20.46 16.53 -13.57
CA LEU A 53 -19.32 17.45 -13.64
C LEU A 53 -19.61 18.62 -14.58
N GLU A 54 -20.22 18.35 -15.73
CA GLU A 54 -20.65 19.38 -16.69
C GLU A 54 -21.67 20.33 -16.06
N SER A 55 -22.70 19.80 -15.40
CA SER A 55 -23.69 20.63 -14.70
C SER A 55 -23.08 21.50 -13.59
N LEU A 56 -22.10 20.96 -12.83
CA LEU A 56 -21.38 21.73 -11.82
C LEU A 56 -20.51 22.81 -12.45
N SER A 57 -19.80 22.49 -13.53
CA SER A 57 -18.95 23.41 -14.29
C SER A 57 -19.73 24.59 -14.85
N GLU A 58 -20.87 24.33 -15.47
CA GLU A 58 -21.76 25.38 -16.02
C GLU A 58 -22.29 26.33 -14.95
N VAL A 59 -22.74 25.79 -13.81
CA VAL A 59 -23.35 26.59 -12.74
C VAL A 59 -22.32 27.36 -11.93
N LEU A 60 -21.13 26.77 -11.70
CA LEU A 60 -20.08 27.36 -10.87
C LEU A 60 -19.01 28.11 -11.67
N GLY A 61 -18.94 27.89 -12.99
CA GLY A 61 -18.03 28.61 -13.89
C GLY A 61 -16.56 28.18 -13.74
N PHE A 62 -16.28 26.88 -13.76
CA PHE A 62 -14.90 26.35 -13.74
C PHE A 62 -14.63 25.44 -14.96
N ASP A 63 -13.36 25.31 -15.32
CA ASP A 63 -12.94 24.36 -16.35
C ASP A 63 -12.72 22.97 -15.77
N ILE A 64 -13.46 21.98 -16.26
CA ILE A 64 -13.35 20.58 -15.84
C ILE A 64 -11.92 20.05 -16.03
N THR A 65 -11.18 20.53 -17.04
CA THR A 65 -9.82 20.08 -17.32
C THR A 65 -8.84 20.39 -16.19
N GLU A 66 -9.09 21.48 -15.42
CA GLU A 66 -8.26 21.86 -14.26
C GLU A 66 -8.38 20.89 -13.08
N LEU A 67 -9.46 20.10 -13.04
CA LEU A 67 -9.68 19.10 -12.00
C LEU A 67 -8.85 17.83 -12.20
N PHE A 68 -8.33 17.64 -13.42
CA PHE A 68 -7.51 16.46 -13.70
C PHE A 68 -6.07 16.72 -13.28
N ILE A 69 -5.53 15.75 -12.57
CA ILE A 69 -4.10 15.67 -12.26
C ILE A 69 -3.46 14.66 -13.19
N ASP A 70 -2.30 15.00 -13.72
CA ASP A 70 -1.48 13.99 -14.36
C ASP A 70 -0.96 13.07 -13.24
N THR A 71 -1.29 11.79 -13.30
CA THR A 71 -0.78 10.85 -12.31
C THR A 71 0.74 10.63 -12.44
N SER A 72 1.36 11.21 -13.47
CA SER A 72 2.81 11.38 -13.55
C SER A 72 3.31 12.57 -12.70
N ASP A 73 2.43 13.50 -12.29
CA ASP A 73 2.76 14.71 -11.53
C ASP A 73 2.31 14.66 -10.05
N THR A 74 2.14 13.50 -9.49
CA THR A 74 2.28 13.41 -8.04
C THR A 74 3.76 13.59 -7.72
N HIS A 75 4.23 14.85 -7.78
CA HIS A 75 5.44 15.26 -7.09
C HIS A 75 5.17 15.20 -5.58
N LEU A 76 5.02 13.99 -5.06
CA LEU A 76 5.65 13.70 -3.79
C LEU A 76 7.11 14.06 -4.02
N PRO A 77 7.80 14.80 -3.12
CA PRO A 77 9.25 14.99 -3.24
C PRO A 77 9.83 13.61 -3.55
N PRO A 78 10.84 13.51 -4.41
CA PRO A 78 11.40 12.21 -4.75
C PRO A 78 11.77 11.54 -3.43
N VAL A 79 10.92 10.63 -2.98
CA VAL A 79 11.24 9.78 -1.85
C VAL A 79 12.37 8.93 -2.39
N SER A 80 13.56 9.08 -1.82
CA SER A 80 14.66 8.19 -2.15
C SER A 80 14.16 6.76 -2.03
N PRO A 81 14.46 5.89 -2.99
CA PRO A 81 14.05 4.49 -2.88
C PRO A 81 14.43 3.94 -1.51
N LEU A 82 13.49 3.28 -0.87
CA LEU A 82 13.69 2.64 0.44
C LEU A 82 14.32 1.26 0.25
N ASN A 83 15.11 0.83 1.21
CA ASN A 83 15.58 -0.54 1.31
C ASN A 83 14.55 -1.37 2.07
N ILE A 84 13.91 -2.30 1.37
CA ILE A 84 12.83 -3.10 1.95
C ILE A 84 13.22 -4.58 1.87
N ALA A 85 13.25 -5.24 3.01
CA ALA A 85 13.37 -6.69 3.06
C ALA A 85 11.98 -7.33 3.21
N VAL A 86 11.77 -8.46 2.53
CA VAL A 86 10.52 -9.23 2.62
C VAL A 86 10.84 -10.64 3.07
N ALA A 87 10.53 -10.98 4.31
CA ALA A 87 10.77 -12.30 4.90
C ALA A 87 9.63 -13.27 4.54
N GLY A 88 9.97 -14.28 3.76
CA GLY A 88 9.05 -15.26 3.18
C GLY A 88 8.62 -14.89 1.76
N ALA A 89 9.07 -15.68 0.77
CA ALA A 89 8.71 -15.54 -0.63
C ALA A 89 7.54 -16.49 -1.02
N GLY A 90 6.58 -16.65 -0.12
CA GLY A 90 5.29 -17.27 -0.41
C GLY A 90 4.39 -16.33 -1.22
N TYR A 91 3.10 -16.68 -1.37
CA TYR A 91 2.17 -15.93 -2.20
C TYR A 91 2.10 -14.44 -1.80
N VAL A 92 1.86 -14.17 -0.52
CA VAL A 92 1.74 -12.79 0.01
C VAL A 92 3.06 -12.04 -0.09
N GLY A 93 4.16 -12.65 0.39
CA GLY A 93 5.46 -11.98 0.42
C GLY A 93 5.98 -11.67 -0.99
N LEU A 94 5.88 -12.61 -1.93
CA LEU A 94 6.33 -12.36 -3.31
C LEU A 94 5.47 -11.29 -3.99
N SER A 95 4.14 -11.30 -3.80
CA SER A 95 3.27 -10.26 -4.35
C SER A 95 3.63 -8.87 -3.80
N MET A 96 3.91 -8.77 -2.49
CA MET A 96 4.37 -7.52 -1.88
C MET A 96 5.73 -7.09 -2.41
N ALA A 97 6.68 -8.03 -2.52
CA ALA A 97 8.02 -7.76 -3.05
C ALA A 97 7.96 -7.21 -4.49
N LEU A 98 7.14 -7.80 -5.35
CA LEU A 98 6.94 -7.33 -6.72
C LEU A 98 6.35 -5.93 -6.79
N LEU A 99 5.29 -5.66 -6.01
CA LEU A 99 4.64 -4.35 -6.01
C LEU A 99 5.58 -3.25 -5.51
N LEU A 100 6.34 -3.51 -4.46
CA LEU A 100 7.24 -2.54 -3.84
C LEU A 100 8.51 -2.29 -4.66
N SER A 101 9.02 -3.31 -5.36
CA SER A 101 10.24 -3.23 -6.16
C SER A 101 10.12 -2.36 -7.42
N ARG A 102 8.92 -1.88 -7.75
CA ARG A 102 8.73 -0.89 -8.83
C ARG A 102 9.32 0.47 -8.48
N TYR A 103 9.46 0.79 -7.20
CA TYR A 103 9.85 2.13 -6.73
C TYR A 103 10.89 2.09 -5.60
N ASN A 104 11.29 0.92 -5.14
CA ASN A 104 12.18 0.72 -3.99
C ASN A 104 13.17 -0.41 -4.25
N HIS A 105 14.28 -0.44 -3.50
CA HIS A 105 15.22 -1.56 -3.47
C HIS A 105 14.63 -2.67 -2.59
N VAL A 106 14.24 -3.79 -3.19
CA VAL A 106 13.58 -4.88 -2.46
C VAL A 106 14.44 -6.13 -2.47
N THR A 107 14.63 -6.71 -1.28
CA THR A 107 15.30 -8.00 -1.10
C THR A 107 14.32 -9.01 -0.50
N ALA A 108 13.92 -10.00 -1.27
CA ALA A 108 13.11 -11.13 -0.79
C ALA A 108 14.02 -12.15 -0.09
N VAL A 109 13.65 -12.54 1.14
CA VAL A 109 14.37 -13.53 1.95
C VAL A 109 13.53 -14.78 2.07
N ASP A 110 14.07 -15.91 1.63
CA ASP A 110 13.41 -17.21 1.80
C ASP A 110 14.45 -18.29 2.12
N ILE A 111 14.07 -19.28 2.93
CA ILE A 111 14.93 -20.42 3.29
C ILE A 111 15.07 -21.42 2.14
N ASN A 112 14.22 -21.35 1.12
CA ASN A 112 14.21 -22.24 -0.01
C ASN A 112 15.07 -21.67 -1.15
N GLU A 113 16.24 -22.25 -1.37
CA GLU A 113 17.19 -21.85 -2.42
C GLU A 113 16.60 -21.92 -3.84
N GLU A 114 15.73 -22.88 -4.11
CA GLU A 114 15.09 -23.01 -5.42
C GLU A 114 14.17 -21.82 -5.71
N ARG A 115 13.39 -21.38 -4.71
CA ARG A 115 12.56 -20.15 -4.82
C ARG A 115 13.42 -18.92 -5.07
N VAL A 116 14.47 -18.76 -4.29
CA VAL A 116 15.43 -17.67 -4.42
C VAL A 116 16.01 -17.63 -5.84
N ASN A 117 16.46 -18.77 -6.35
CA ASN A 117 17.01 -18.88 -7.70
C ASN A 117 15.99 -18.54 -8.80
N LEU A 118 14.75 -18.99 -8.65
CA LEU A 118 13.68 -18.66 -9.61
C LEU A 118 13.37 -17.17 -9.63
N ILE A 119 13.24 -16.54 -8.48
CA ILE A 119 12.98 -15.09 -8.37
C ILE A 119 14.10 -14.28 -9.03
N ASN A 120 15.35 -14.64 -8.79
CA ASN A 120 16.51 -13.97 -9.39
C ASN A 120 16.57 -14.18 -10.91
N GLN A 121 16.04 -15.29 -11.43
CA GLN A 121 15.87 -15.54 -12.86
C GLN A 121 14.61 -14.87 -13.44
N ARG A 122 13.86 -14.09 -12.67
CA ARG A 122 12.57 -13.51 -13.09
C ARG A 122 11.53 -14.56 -13.48
N LYS A 123 11.52 -15.68 -12.76
CA LYS A 123 10.55 -16.76 -12.90
C LYS A 123 9.74 -16.89 -11.62
N SER A 124 8.44 -17.13 -11.76
CA SER A 124 7.60 -17.34 -10.59
C SER A 124 7.86 -18.71 -9.95
N PRO A 125 8.15 -18.78 -8.64
CA PRO A 125 8.16 -20.05 -7.90
C PRO A 125 6.76 -20.56 -7.56
N ILE A 126 5.73 -19.79 -7.91
CA ILE A 126 4.32 -20.07 -7.62
C ILE A 126 3.55 -20.05 -8.93
N LYS A 127 2.58 -20.94 -9.08
CA LYS A 127 1.70 -20.96 -10.27
C LYS A 127 0.71 -19.80 -10.18
N ASP A 128 1.10 -18.66 -10.73
CA ASP A 128 0.29 -17.44 -10.78
C ASP A 128 0.65 -16.64 -12.04
N ASP A 129 -0.32 -16.51 -12.94
CA ASP A 129 -0.13 -15.83 -14.22
C ASP A 129 0.15 -14.33 -14.07
N TYR A 130 -0.36 -13.70 -13.01
CA TYR A 130 -0.11 -12.27 -12.74
C TYR A 130 1.34 -12.05 -12.29
N ILE A 131 1.89 -12.93 -11.44
CA ILE A 131 3.29 -12.88 -11.02
C ILE A 131 4.21 -13.05 -12.22
N GLU A 132 3.92 -14.02 -13.09
CA GLU A 132 4.67 -14.21 -14.34
C GLU A 132 4.60 -12.98 -15.25
N LEU A 133 3.43 -12.36 -15.35
CA LEU A 133 3.23 -11.16 -16.15
C LEU A 133 4.02 -9.97 -15.58
N PHE A 134 4.06 -9.82 -14.27
CA PHE A 134 4.85 -8.79 -13.59
C PHE A 134 6.34 -8.94 -13.88
N PHE A 135 6.89 -10.15 -13.76
CA PHE A 135 8.30 -10.43 -14.07
C PHE A 135 8.67 -10.12 -15.53
N LYS A 136 7.72 -10.28 -16.46
CA LYS A 136 7.96 -10.03 -17.89
C LYS A 136 7.88 -8.56 -18.29
N ASN A 137 6.98 -7.80 -17.68
CA ASN A 137 6.55 -6.50 -18.19
C ASN A 137 7.03 -5.32 -17.35
N GLU A 138 7.52 -5.54 -16.13
CA GLU A 138 7.89 -4.46 -15.21
C GLU A 138 9.40 -4.41 -14.99
N GLN A 139 9.92 -3.20 -14.91
CA GLN A 139 11.27 -2.97 -14.36
C GLN A 139 11.20 -3.07 -12.84
N LEU A 140 11.82 -4.11 -12.29
CA LEU A 140 11.77 -4.42 -10.87
C LEU A 140 13.18 -4.34 -10.27
N ASP A 141 13.34 -3.53 -9.23
CA ASP A 141 14.54 -3.56 -8.40
C ASP A 141 14.34 -4.57 -7.27
N LEU A 142 14.37 -5.85 -7.65
CA LEU A 142 14.12 -6.99 -6.80
C LEU A 142 15.29 -7.97 -6.86
N THR A 143 15.81 -8.32 -5.69
CA THR A 143 16.73 -9.43 -5.50
C THR A 143 16.14 -10.44 -4.52
N ALA A 144 16.64 -11.67 -4.52
CA ALA A 144 16.26 -12.68 -3.55
C ALA A 144 17.51 -13.35 -2.95
N THR A 145 17.46 -13.71 -1.68
CA THR A 145 18.58 -14.35 -0.96
C THR A 145 18.10 -15.26 0.15
N CYS A 146 18.94 -16.23 0.51
CA CYS A 146 18.78 -16.99 1.76
C CYS A 146 19.52 -16.35 2.94
N ASP A 147 20.33 -15.31 2.69
CA ASP A 147 21.09 -14.60 3.72
C ASP A 147 20.26 -13.45 4.33
N ALA A 148 19.62 -13.76 5.44
CA ALA A 148 18.82 -12.81 6.20
C ALA A 148 19.66 -11.64 6.76
N VAL A 149 20.94 -11.91 7.12
CA VAL A 149 21.81 -10.89 7.71
C VAL A 149 22.07 -9.78 6.71
N SER A 150 22.46 -10.12 5.50
CA SER A 150 22.73 -9.14 4.45
C SER A 150 21.46 -8.35 4.08
N ALA A 151 20.29 -9.01 4.08
CA ALA A 151 19.02 -8.38 3.68
C ALA A 151 18.49 -7.40 4.73
N TYR A 152 18.66 -7.70 6.04
CA TYR A 152 18.07 -6.87 7.10
C TYR A 152 18.97 -5.72 7.55
N LYS A 153 20.30 -5.84 7.32
CA LYS A 153 21.30 -4.90 7.84
C LYS A 153 21.00 -3.44 7.53
N ASP A 154 20.65 -3.14 6.30
CA ASP A 154 20.44 -1.78 5.82
C ASP A 154 18.96 -1.53 5.44
N ALA A 155 18.04 -2.40 5.90
CA ALA A 155 16.63 -2.29 5.61
C ALA A 155 15.95 -1.17 6.42
N ASP A 156 15.21 -0.29 5.74
CA ASP A 156 14.31 0.67 6.38
C ASP A 156 13.05 -0.04 6.91
N TYR A 157 12.57 -1.02 6.14
CA TYR A 157 11.41 -1.83 6.47
C TYR A 157 11.69 -3.32 6.28
N VAL A 158 11.15 -4.13 7.20
CA VAL A 158 11.13 -5.58 7.06
C VAL A 158 9.67 -6.07 7.08
N ILE A 159 9.19 -6.56 5.94
CA ILE A 159 7.85 -7.11 5.81
C ILE A 159 7.90 -8.60 6.16
N ILE A 160 7.15 -9.01 7.17
CA ILE A 160 7.12 -10.39 7.66
C ILE A 160 5.90 -11.10 7.07
N ALA A 161 6.13 -11.96 6.08
CA ALA A 161 5.11 -12.74 5.38
C ALA A 161 5.41 -14.25 5.47
N THR A 162 6.01 -14.68 6.59
CA THR A 162 6.29 -16.09 6.88
C THR A 162 5.01 -16.87 7.15
N PRO A 163 4.98 -18.19 6.87
CA PRO A 163 3.82 -19.03 7.16
C PRO A 163 3.48 -19.02 8.66
N THR A 164 2.20 -19.00 8.95
CA THR A 164 1.67 -19.25 10.29
C THR A 164 0.66 -20.39 10.19
N ASN A 165 0.77 -21.38 11.07
CA ASN A 165 -0.11 -22.53 11.10
C ASN A 165 -1.11 -22.40 12.26
N TYR A 166 -2.37 -22.69 11.97
CA TYR A 166 -3.40 -22.77 13.00
C TYR A 166 -3.71 -24.23 13.31
N ASP A 167 -3.44 -24.63 14.56
CA ASP A 167 -3.87 -25.93 15.07
C ASP A 167 -5.28 -25.82 15.68
N SER A 168 -6.28 -26.27 14.93
CA SER A 168 -7.69 -26.24 15.35
C SER A 168 -8.00 -27.13 16.55
N LYS A 169 -7.18 -28.17 16.82
CA LYS A 169 -7.38 -29.06 17.97
C LYS A 169 -6.92 -28.42 19.27
N ARG A 170 -5.84 -27.62 19.19
CA ARG A 170 -5.25 -26.92 20.32
C ARG A 170 -5.69 -25.46 20.44
N ASN A 171 -6.48 -24.99 19.46
CA ASN A 171 -6.87 -23.59 19.33
C ASN A 171 -5.67 -22.63 19.42
N TYR A 172 -4.59 -22.99 18.73
CA TYR A 172 -3.29 -22.35 18.84
C TYR A 172 -2.76 -21.93 17.47
N PHE A 173 -2.26 -20.69 17.40
CA PHE A 173 -1.51 -20.18 16.26
C PHE A 173 -0.01 -20.39 16.51
N ASP A 174 0.63 -21.12 15.62
CA ASP A 174 2.09 -21.19 15.61
C ASP A 174 2.64 -19.94 14.91
N THR A 175 3.13 -19.03 15.71
CA THR A 175 3.76 -17.77 15.27
C THR A 175 5.29 -17.81 15.38
N SER A 176 5.87 -18.99 15.58
CA SER A 176 7.32 -19.16 15.77
C SER A 176 8.16 -18.54 14.65
N ALA A 177 7.76 -18.79 13.38
CA ALA A 177 8.47 -18.24 12.23
C ALA A 177 8.40 -16.71 12.16
N VAL A 178 7.29 -16.09 12.60
CA VAL A 178 7.17 -14.63 12.71
C VAL A 178 8.11 -14.11 13.79
N GLU A 179 8.12 -14.78 14.94
CA GLU A 179 8.94 -14.37 16.09
C GLU A 179 10.43 -14.54 15.81
N ASP A 180 10.83 -15.58 15.07
CA ASP A 180 12.23 -15.78 14.69
C ASP A 180 12.72 -14.65 13.77
N VAL A 181 11.90 -14.18 12.83
CA VAL A 181 12.25 -13.00 12.01
C VAL A 181 12.34 -11.75 12.88
N ILE A 182 11.40 -11.52 13.79
CA ILE A 182 11.45 -10.37 14.71
C ILE A 182 12.77 -10.36 15.50
N LYS A 183 13.18 -11.49 16.07
CA LYS A 183 14.45 -11.61 16.80
C LYS A 183 15.64 -11.27 15.91
N GLN A 184 15.72 -11.90 14.73
CA GLN A 184 16.80 -11.63 13.78
C GLN A 184 16.90 -10.16 13.41
N VAL A 185 15.77 -9.51 13.11
CA VAL A 185 15.76 -8.09 12.76
C VAL A 185 16.24 -7.23 13.94
N ILE A 186 15.79 -7.48 15.15
CA ILE A 186 16.22 -6.73 16.33
C ILE A 186 17.72 -6.88 16.56
N ASP A 187 18.26 -8.09 16.39
CA ASP A 187 19.69 -8.37 16.59
C ASP A 187 20.57 -7.71 15.50
N ILE A 188 20.07 -7.63 14.26
CA ILE A 188 20.82 -7.13 13.11
C ILE A 188 20.63 -5.62 12.91
N ASN A 189 19.38 -5.15 12.95
CA ASN A 189 18.99 -3.76 12.67
C ASN A 189 17.77 -3.35 13.52
N PRO A 190 17.97 -2.95 14.78
CA PRO A 190 16.89 -2.59 15.69
C PRO A 190 16.10 -1.33 15.27
N ASN A 191 16.62 -0.57 14.29
CA ASN A 191 15.96 0.63 13.79
C ASN A 191 14.95 0.33 12.66
N ALA A 192 15.04 -0.84 12.03
CA ALA A 192 14.10 -1.21 10.97
C ALA A 192 12.66 -1.28 11.49
N ILE A 193 11.72 -0.81 10.66
CA ILE A 193 10.29 -0.94 10.96
C ILE A 193 9.82 -2.31 10.45
N MET A 194 9.34 -3.15 11.37
CA MET A 194 8.82 -4.48 11.05
C MET A 194 7.31 -4.43 10.79
N VAL A 195 6.89 -4.93 9.64
CA VAL A 195 5.48 -4.97 9.22
C VAL A 195 5.01 -6.41 9.14
N ILE A 196 4.19 -6.85 10.08
CA ILE A 196 3.64 -8.21 10.08
C ILE A 196 2.47 -8.29 9.09
N LYS A 197 2.64 -9.11 8.05
CA LYS A 197 1.60 -9.47 7.07
C LYS A 197 1.04 -10.88 7.31
N SER A 198 1.76 -11.70 8.06
CA SER A 198 1.30 -13.03 8.46
C SER A 198 0.07 -12.94 9.34
N THR A 199 -0.82 -13.94 9.27
CA THR A 199 -1.99 -14.04 10.15
C THR A 199 -1.53 -14.30 11.59
N ILE A 200 -1.93 -13.43 12.51
CA ILE A 200 -1.54 -13.49 13.93
C ILE A 200 -2.76 -13.37 14.85
N PRO A 201 -2.69 -13.89 16.08
CA PRO A 201 -3.76 -13.74 17.06
C PRO A 201 -3.99 -12.29 17.48
N VAL A 202 -5.21 -11.99 17.94
CA VAL A 202 -5.53 -10.70 18.54
C VAL A 202 -4.61 -10.43 19.75
N GLY A 203 -4.02 -9.23 19.80
CA GLY A 203 -3.12 -8.83 20.87
C GLY A 203 -1.66 -9.24 20.67
N TYR A 204 -1.34 -10.10 19.69
CA TYR A 204 0.04 -10.57 19.45
C TYR A 204 1.04 -9.43 19.23
N THR A 205 0.67 -8.42 18.43
CA THR A 205 1.55 -7.26 18.15
C THR A 205 1.97 -6.55 19.45
N ASN A 206 1.04 -6.36 20.37
CA ASN A 206 1.34 -5.73 21.66
C ASN A 206 2.24 -6.64 22.53
N SER A 207 1.95 -7.94 22.58
CA SER A 207 2.76 -8.89 23.34
C SER A 207 4.22 -8.96 22.87
N VAL A 208 4.46 -8.95 21.54
CA VAL A 208 5.84 -8.97 21.02
C VAL A 208 6.55 -7.63 21.19
N ARG A 209 5.83 -6.50 21.12
CA ARG A 209 6.40 -5.17 21.45
C ARG A 209 6.87 -5.11 22.90
N GLU A 210 6.07 -5.58 23.83
CA GLU A 210 6.43 -5.68 25.26
C GLU A 210 7.59 -6.63 25.47
N LYS A 211 7.52 -7.85 24.89
CA LYS A 211 8.53 -8.88 25.03
C LYS A 211 9.91 -8.45 24.56
N TYR A 212 9.98 -7.71 23.44
CA TYR A 212 11.22 -7.27 22.82
C TYR A 212 11.56 -5.79 23.06
N HIS A 213 10.78 -5.11 23.91
CA HIS A 213 10.99 -3.69 24.26
C HIS A 213 11.16 -2.77 23.03
N THR A 214 10.36 -2.98 22.00
CA THR A 214 10.39 -2.19 20.75
C THR A 214 9.02 -1.70 20.32
N SER A 215 8.94 -0.48 19.81
CA SER A 215 7.75 0.08 19.17
C SER A 215 7.74 -0.11 17.65
N ASN A 216 8.84 -0.58 17.06
CA ASN A 216 9.05 -0.67 15.61
C ASN A 216 8.35 -1.87 14.95
N ILE A 217 7.29 -2.39 15.54
CA ILE A 217 6.50 -3.50 15.00
C ILE A 217 5.08 -3.02 14.74
N ILE A 218 4.59 -3.14 13.52
CA ILE A 218 3.22 -2.83 13.15
C ILE A 218 2.56 -4.05 12.51
N PHE A 219 1.24 -4.13 12.61
CA PHE A 219 0.43 -5.15 11.94
C PHE A 219 -0.35 -4.50 10.79
N SER A 220 -0.30 -5.13 9.64
CA SER A 220 -1.03 -4.72 8.45
C SER A 220 -1.65 -5.97 7.82
N PRO A 221 -2.92 -6.25 8.07
CA PRO A 221 -3.60 -7.45 7.57
C PRO A 221 -3.73 -7.44 6.03
#